data_5fa615690d88a8df11c276932b925787
#
_entry.id   5fa615690d88a8df11c276932b925787
#
_cell.length_a   1.000
_cell.length_b   1.000
_cell.length_c   1.000
_cell.angle_alpha   90.00
_cell.angle_beta   90.00
_cell.angle_gamma   90.00
#
_symmetry.space_group_name_H-M   'P 1'
#
loop_
_entity.id
_entity.type
_entity.pdbx_description
1 polymer ?
#
loop_
_entity_poly.entity_id
_entity_poly.type
_entity_poly.pdbx_seq_one_letter_code
_entity_poly.pdbx_strand_id
1 'polypeptide(L)'
;MGVDCCIVMDHCSKDGTIEIIKKLQCEGLVQELIEEKSEKYEQSKFVHRMINLAIKKYHADYVIPIDADEFWCPEGGNFKKIVSSFKGNLLYVQMFNMLDLEECWTNNELMVIHPLTESQIDDAVKKGTLSPFNQFNRQLCKVIIRASEYVGIEIGNHSATMKQNFSKTESKNIRIMHFSNRGYDHFKRKFIFGGETLRRTGMPKGTGIHWQYFYDQYRLGESPSKLYNLFRGKNLEEHLINKCCVTNTIIRDFFDLNNIKVNFPHVLTIEETLSLIIDNKLSIARFGDGEFDIGFTHQNKDDPYQNASRQLSDKLEMVLKSDDANLLVCIPSGPFRSENEKIIDGSIFTWWENYWIKNFKILKKYLTRANYGNAFISRIELFQHCNIDQIKKIWEGRDVVFVRSEDGRFIFVKELFDNINSFTTIDIPSRNAFSEYNRILNDCKKYDHNVLFFISAGPTATVLAYDLTKLGYQALDLGHLPNCYLQFKGGKVPEMLPISKIEFYKKQNRLSRKISSWYKRNFRK
;
A
#
# COMPACT_ATOMS: atom_id res chain seq x y z
N MET A 1 3.57 -14.67 0.76
CA MET A 1 3.94 -15.70 -0.25
C MET A 1 3.34 -17.08 0.02
N GLY A 2 2.91 -17.41 1.23
CA GLY A 2 2.35 -18.72 1.60
C GLY A 2 3.41 -19.84 1.64
N VAL A 3 4.64 -19.50 2.07
CA VAL A 3 5.72 -20.46 2.34
C VAL A 3 5.41 -21.18 3.65
N ASP A 4 5.53 -22.52 3.69
CA ASP A 4 5.19 -23.32 4.86
C ASP A 4 6.33 -23.40 5.88
N CYS A 5 7.58 -23.27 5.43
CA CYS A 5 8.77 -23.36 6.26
C CYS A 5 9.85 -22.40 5.78
N CYS A 6 10.43 -21.67 6.71
CA CYS A 6 11.56 -20.77 6.47
C CYS A 6 12.77 -21.21 7.31
N ILE A 7 13.87 -21.53 6.63
CA ILE A 7 15.15 -21.89 7.24
C ILE A 7 16.13 -20.76 6.93
N VAL A 8 16.74 -20.18 7.95
CA VAL A 8 17.70 -19.08 7.80
C VAL A 8 19.04 -19.51 8.34
N MET A 9 20.11 -19.16 7.63
CA MET A 9 21.48 -19.32 8.12
C MET A 9 22.11 -17.93 8.28
N ASP A 10 22.58 -17.64 9.47
CA ASP A 10 23.43 -16.49 9.76
C ASP A 10 24.91 -16.90 9.75
N HIS A 11 25.73 -16.13 9.05
CA HIS A 11 27.17 -16.37 8.99
C HIS A 11 27.92 -15.23 9.65
N CYS A 12 27.98 -15.27 10.99
CA CYS A 12 28.73 -14.34 11.83
C CYS A 12 28.34 -12.85 11.68
N SER A 13 27.06 -12.54 11.52
CA SER A 13 26.59 -11.15 11.46
C SER A 13 26.88 -10.41 12.78
N LYS A 14 27.22 -9.11 12.67
CA LYS A 14 27.58 -8.24 13.81
C LYS A 14 26.76 -6.94 13.84
N ASP A 15 25.68 -6.88 13.10
CA ASP A 15 24.89 -5.68 12.85
C ASP A 15 23.44 -5.77 13.38
N GLY A 16 23.17 -6.68 14.31
CA GLY A 16 21.84 -6.92 14.86
C GLY A 16 20.97 -7.87 14.03
N THR A 17 21.49 -8.44 12.93
CA THR A 17 20.74 -9.39 12.08
C THR A 17 20.28 -10.61 12.87
N ILE A 18 21.14 -11.16 13.72
CA ILE A 18 20.84 -12.40 14.48
C ILE A 18 19.70 -12.19 15.48
N GLU A 19 19.65 -11.04 16.15
CA GLU A 19 18.60 -10.67 17.09
C GLU A 19 17.24 -10.55 16.38
N ILE A 20 17.24 -9.97 15.18
CA ILE A 20 16.02 -9.88 14.33
C ILE A 20 15.55 -11.28 13.94
N ILE A 21 16.45 -12.17 13.49
CA ILE A 21 16.08 -13.53 13.09
C ILE A 21 15.54 -14.34 14.28
N LYS A 22 16.17 -14.22 15.46
CA LYS A 22 15.67 -14.86 16.70
C LYS A 22 14.28 -14.38 17.09
N LYS A 23 14.01 -13.09 16.94
CA LYS A 23 12.65 -12.56 17.14
C LYS A 23 11.65 -13.17 16.17
N LEU A 24 11.98 -13.23 14.87
CA LEU A 24 11.12 -13.85 13.85
C LEU A 24 10.92 -15.36 14.11
N GLN A 25 11.91 -16.03 14.70
CA GLN A 25 11.80 -17.43 15.13
C GLN A 25 10.83 -17.58 16.30
N CYS A 26 10.89 -16.69 17.30
CA CYS A 26 9.92 -16.68 18.41
C CYS A 26 8.49 -16.38 17.93
N GLU A 27 8.33 -15.60 16.86
CA GLU A 27 7.05 -15.31 16.21
C GLU A 27 6.57 -16.45 15.30
N GLY A 28 7.33 -17.54 15.13
CA GLY A 28 6.99 -18.68 14.29
C GLY A 28 7.17 -18.44 12.79
N LEU A 29 7.75 -17.32 12.37
CA LEU A 29 8.00 -16.99 10.96
C LEU A 29 9.27 -17.66 10.42
N VAL A 30 10.24 -17.99 11.30
CA VAL A 30 11.45 -18.75 10.99
C VAL A 30 11.39 -20.04 11.79
N GLN A 31 11.36 -21.19 11.11
CA GLN A 31 11.30 -22.51 11.74
C GLN A 31 12.66 -23.00 12.19
N GLU A 32 13.72 -22.59 11.49
CA GLU A 32 15.08 -23.01 11.79
C GLU A 32 16.07 -21.87 11.60
N LEU A 33 16.87 -21.58 12.62
CA LEU A 33 18.02 -20.67 12.54
C LEU A 33 19.31 -21.48 12.70
N ILE A 34 20.21 -21.36 11.75
CA ILE A 34 21.55 -21.98 11.77
C ILE A 34 22.56 -20.86 11.94
N GLU A 35 23.25 -20.84 13.08
CA GLU A 35 24.37 -19.93 13.32
C GLU A 35 25.68 -20.59 12.83
N GLU A 36 26.16 -20.20 11.64
CA GLU A 36 27.39 -20.72 11.06
C GLU A 36 28.58 -19.91 11.54
N LYS A 37 29.57 -20.58 12.11
CA LYS A 37 30.75 -19.96 12.75
C LYS A 37 32.04 -20.17 11.96
N SER A 38 31.98 -20.84 10.80
CA SER A 38 33.19 -21.09 10.00
C SER A 38 33.78 -19.77 9.48
N GLU A 39 35.11 -19.67 9.45
CA GLU A 39 35.77 -18.50 8.85
C GLU A 39 35.71 -18.48 7.33
N LYS A 40 35.43 -19.64 6.72
CA LYS A 40 35.36 -19.78 5.26
C LYS A 40 33.92 -19.61 4.78
N TYR A 41 33.70 -18.70 3.86
CA TYR A 41 32.44 -18.53 3.18
C TYR A 41 32.30 -19.57 2.04
N GLU A 42 31.47 -20.59 2.26
CA GLU A 42 31.21 -21.67 1.30
C GLU A 42 29.73 -21.74 0.95
N GLN A 43 29.23 -20.71 0.25
CA GLN A 43 27.79 -20.49 -0.01
C GLN A 43 27.06 -21.76 -0.49
N SER A 44 27.60 -22.47 -1.48
CA SER A 44 26.93 -23.65 -2.02
C SER A 44 26.79 -24.78 -0.99
N LYS A 45 27.76 -24.96 -0.09
CA LYS A 45 27.67 -25.93 1.00
C LYS A 45 26.63 -25.53 2.06
N PHE A 46 26.58 -24.23 2.37
CA PHE A 46 25.60 -23.69 3.32
C PHE A 46 24.18 -23.87 2.80
N VAL A 47 23.93 -23.47 1.55
CA VAL A 47 22.63 -23.62 0.92
C VAL A 47 22.28 -25.11 0.76
N HIS A 48 23.21 -25.96 0.37
CA HIS A 48 23.01 -27.41 0.28
C HIS A 48 22.58 -28.01 1.64
N ARG A 49 23.19 -27.56 2.74
CA ARG A 49 22.81 -27.98 4.10
C ARG A 49 21.38 -27.58 4.44
N MET A 50 20.97 -26.34 4.14
CA MET A 50 19.61 -25.84 4.37
C MET A 50 18.59 -26.58 3.51
N ILE A 51 18.89 -26.85 2.24
CA ILE A 51 18.01 -27.61 1.34
C ILE A 51 17.81 -29.04 1.87
N ASN A 52 18.88 -29.71 2.28
CA ASN A 52 18.77 -31.06 2.86
C ASN A 52 17.98 -31.07 4.17
N LEU A 53 18.09 -30.02 4.98
CA LEU A 53 17.27 -29.87 6.19
C LEU A 53 15.80 -29.71 5.86
N ALA A 54 15.47 -28.86 4.87
CA ALA A 54 14.11 -28.69 4.37
C ALA A 54 13.51 -30.03 3.88
N ILE A 55 14.28 -30.80 3.12
CA ILE A 55 13.85 -32.11 2.59
C ILE A 55 13.68 -33.15 3.70
N LYS A 56 14.68 -33.31 4.57
CA LYS A 56 14.73 -34.42 5.54
C LYS A 56 13.88 -34.19 6.78
N LYS A 57 13.86 -32.95 7.30
CA LYS A 57 13.17 -32.61 8.54
C LYS A 57 11.74 -32.09 8.29
N TYR A 58 11.58 -31.27 7.24
CA TYR A 58 10.32 -30.59 6.97
C TYR A 58 9.54 -31.18 5.79
N HIS A 59 10.05 -32.25 5.18
CA HIS A 59 9.39 -32.96 4.07
C HIS A 59 8.94 -32.04 2.94
N ALA A 60 9.76 -31.07 2.61
CA ALA A 60 9.44 -30.08 1.58
C ALA A 60 9.25 -30.73 0.20
N ASP A 61 8.19 -30.38 -0.51
CA ASP A 61 7.97 -30.77 -1.92
C ASP A 61 8.81 -29.91 -2.87
N TYR A 62 8.94 -28.62 -2.54
CA TYR A 62 9.72 -27.63 -3.27
C TYR A 62 10.59 -26.82 -2.32
N VAL A 63 11.76 -26.44 -2.80
CA VAL A 63 12.67 -25.55 -2.07
C VAL A 63 13.05 -24.35 -2.93
N ILE A 64 13.11 -23.19 -2.32
CA ILE A 64 13.46 -21.93 -2.94
C ILE A 64 14.65 -21.35 -2.19
N PRO A 65 15.87 -21.42 -2.74
CA PRO A 65 17.04 -20.72 -2.19
C PRO A 65 16.90 -19.23 -2.47
N ILE A 66 16.81 -18.43 -1.42
CA ILE A 66 16.57 -16.97 -1.50
C ILE A 66 17.72 -16.24 -0.83
N ASP A 67 18.30 -15.25 -1.51
CA ASP A 67 19.24 -14.32 -0.91
C ASP A 67 18.47 -13.16 -0.25
N ALA A 68 19.01 -12.55 0.81
CA ALA A 68 18.30 -11.56 1.64
C ALA A 68 17.98 -10.22 0.93
N ASP A 69 18.52 -10.01 -0.26
CA ASP A 69 18.29 -8.84 -1.11
C ASP A 69 17.36 -9.12 -2.31
N GLU A 70 16.65 -10.26 -2.29
CA GLU A 70 15.74 -10.71 -3.33
C GLU A 70 14.29 -10.75 -2.85
N PHE A 71 13.39 -10.15 -3.62
CA PHE A 71 11.95 -10.20 -3.38
C PHE A 71 11.26 -10.96 -4.51
N TRP A 72 10.72 -12.14 -4.19
CA TRP A 72 10.06 -13.03 -5.13
C TRP A 72 8.57 -12.70 -5.22
N CYS A 73 8.14 -12.13 -6.33
CA CYS A 73 6.82 -11.59 -6.52
C CYS A 73 6.03 -12.39 -7.57
N PRO A 74 4.88 -12.99 -7.21
CA PRO A 74 3.99 -13.61 -8.17
C PRO A 74 3.21 -12.54 -8.95
N GLU A 75 3.02 -12.74 -10.25
CA GLU A 75 2.17 -11.91 -11.09
C GLU A 75 0.75 -12.47 -11.11
N GLY A 76 -0.18 -11.72 -10.53
CA GLY A 76 -1.63 -12.02 -10.63
C GLY A 76 -2.08 -13.33 -9.97
N GLY A 77 -1.36 -13.84 -8.95
CA GLY A 77 -1.74 -15.09 -8.35
C GLY A 77 -1.12 -15.41 -6.99
N ASN A 78 -1.52 -16.54 -6.45
CA ASN A 78 -0.94 -17.12 -5.25
C ASN A 78 0.35 -17.86 -5.63
N PHE A 79 1.48 -17.48 -5.02
CA PHE A 79 2.80 -18.05 -5.26
C PHE A 79 2.80 -19.60 -5.14
N LYS A 80 2.21 -20.12 -4.07
CA LYS A 80 2.12 -21.56 -3.82
C LYS A 80 1.36 -22.30 -4.93
N LYS A 81 0.28 -21.71 -5.45
CA LYS A 81 -0.50 -22.26 -6.56
C LYS A 81 0.32 -22.31 -7.85
N ILE A 82 1.13 -21.27 -8.12
CA ILE A 82 2.00 -21.24 -9.30
C ILE A 82 3.05 -22.34 -9.20
N VAL A 83 3.73 -22.45 -8.04
CA VAL A 83 4.77 -23.46 -7.81
C VAL A 83 4.20 -24.88 -7.86
N SER A 84 3.05 -25.14 -7.22
CA SER A 84 2.42 -26.46 -7.21
C SER A 84 1.91 -26.91 -8.59
N SER A 85 1.59 -25.98 -9.48
CA SER A 85 1.19 -26.29 -10.86
C SER A 85 2.37 -26.67 -11.77
N PHE A 86 3.59 -26.41 -11.32
CA PHE A 86 4.79 -26.71 -12.09
C PHE A 86 5.08 -28.23 -12.10
N LYS A 87 5.19 -28.81 -13.29
CA LYS A 87 5.39 -30.25 -13.48
C LYS A 87 6.86 -30.67 -13.64
N GLY A 88 7.78 -29.72 -13.83
CA GLY A 88 9.21 -29.98 -13.98
C GLY A 88 9.96 -30.19 -12.67
N ASN A 89 11.26 -30.41 -12.76
CA ASN A 89 12.14 -30.61 -11.61
C ASN A 89 12.84 -29.33 -11.18
N LEU A 90 13.07 -28.40 -12.12
CA LEU A 90 13.77 -27.13 -11.89
C LEU A 90 13.08 -26.01 -12.68
N LEU A 91 12.58 -25.02 -11.95
CA LEU A 91 11.93 -23.84 -12.52
C LEU A 91 12.87 -22.64 -12.41
N TYR A 92 13.25 -22.05 -13.54
CA TYR A 92 14.05 -20.85 -13.59
C TYR A 92 13.16 -19.61 -13.45
N VAL A 93 13.57 -18.68 -12.61
CA VAL A 93 12.87 -17.41 -12.36
C VAL A 93 13.80 -16.25 -12.68
N GLN A 94 13.35 -15.38 -13.58
CA GLN A 94 14.14 -14.22 -14.00
C GLN A 94 14.26 -13.21 -12.86
N MET A 95 15.50 -12.74 -12.66
CA MET A 95 15.83 -11.70 -11.69
C MET A 95 16.06 -10.37 -12.40
N PHE A 96 15.55 -9.28 -11.81
CA PHE A 96 15.66 -7.92 -12.32
C PHE A 96 16.21 -6.99 -11.25
N ASN A 97 17.23 -6.21 -11.56
CA ASN A 97 17.74 -5.21 -10.64
C ASN A 97 16.74 -4.07 -10.44
N MET A 98 16.54 -3.68 -9.19
CA MET A 98 15.95 -2.41 -8.82
C MET A 98 17.04 -1.36 -8.71
N LEU A 99 16.89 -0.23 -9.40
CA LEU A 99 17.91 0.83 -9.42
C LEU A 99 17.97 1.55 -8.08
N ASP A 100 19.15 1.69 -7.53
CA ASP A 100 19.43 2.42 -6.29
C ASP A 100 19.63 3.91 -6.60
N LEU A 101 18.52 4.64 -6.76
CA LEU A 101 18.50 6.07 -7.11
C LEU A 101 18.04 6.96 -5.96
N GLU A 102 17.20 6.43 -5.08
CA GLU A 102 16.59 7.15 -3.96
C GLU A 102 17.45 7.01 -2.69
N GLU A 103 17.32 7.95 -1.75
CA GLU A 103 18.00 7.88 -0.45
C GLU A 103 17.52 6.69 0.39
N CYS A 104 16.22 6.42 0.36
CA CYS A 104 15.63 5.25 0.98
C CYS A 104 15.44 4.17 -0.09
N TRP A 105 16.13 3.04 0.03
CA TRP A 105 16.11 1.97 -0.97
C TRP A 105 14.72 1.38 -1.23
N THR A 106 13.80 1.44 -0.25
CA THR A 106 12.41 0.98 -0.43
C THR A 106 11.60 1.88 -1.35
N ASN A 107 12.06 3.11 -1.60
CA ASN A 107 11.42 4.06 -2.53
C ASN A 107 11.90 3.88 -3.98
N ASN A 108 12.85 2.97 -4.24
CA ASN A 108 13.30 2.69 -5.58
C ASN A 108 12.20 1.98 -6.37
N GLU A 109 11.81 2.57 -7.50
CA GLU A 109 10.70 2.11 -8.33
C GLU A 109 11.14 1.63 -9.72
N LEU A 110 12.36 1.98 -10.14
CA LEU A 110 12.83 1.64 -11.48
C LEU A 110 13.44 0.24 -11.50
N MET A 111 12.81 -0.66 -12.25
CA MET A 111 13.23 -2.03 -12.47
C MET A 111 13.83 -2.18 -13.87
N VAL A 112 15.04 -2.72 -13.97
CA VAL A 112 15.74 -2.95 -15.24
C VAL A 112 15.19 -4.20 -15.93
N ILE A 113 14.34 -4.02 -16.94
CA ILE A 113 13.76 -5.13 -17.72
C ILE A 113 14.51 -5.40 -19.03
N HIS A 114 15.18 -4.38 -19.58
CA HIS A 114 16.02 -4.46 -20.77
C HIS A 114 17.45 -4.03 -20.42
N PRO A 115 18.31 -4.96 -19.99
CA PRO A 115 19.70 -4.65 -19.66
C PRO A 115 20.42 -3.94 -20.80
N LEU A 116 21.39 -3.09 -20.46
CA LEU A 116 22.26 -2.49 -21.46
C LEU A 116 23.08 -3.58 -22.19
N THR A 117 23.28 -3.39 -23.48
CA THR A 117 24.17 -4.25 -24.26
C THR A 117 25.64 -4.00 -23.88
N GLU A 118 26.51 -4.95 -24.12
CA GLU A 118 27.95 -4.80 -23.88
C GLU A 118 28.52 -3.55 -24.55
N SER A 119 28.16 -3.28 -25.81
CA SER A 119 28.57 -2.06 -26.52
C SER A 119 28.12 -0.77 -25.83
N GLN A 120 26.88 -0.74 -25.34
CA GLN A 120 26.37 0.44 -24.60
C GLN A 120 27.10 0.64 -23.26
N ILE A 121 27.43 -0.46 -22.58
CA ILE A 121 28.21 -0.41 -21.34
C ILE A 121 29.63 0.10 -21.65
N ASP A 122 30.27 -0.44 -22.66
CA ASP A 122 31.62 -0.03 -23.04
C ASP A 122 31.71 1.44 -23.43
N ASP A 123 30.71 1.95 -24.15
CA ASP A 123 30.63 3.36 -24.53
C ASP A 123 30.42 4.26 -23.30
N ALA A 124 29.55 3.85 -22.37
CA ALA A 124 29.32 4.58 -21.13
C ALA A 124 30.53 4.55 -20.18
N VAL A 125 31.27 3.44 -20.14
CA VAL A 125 32.54 3.30 -19.41
C VAL A 125 33.61 4.22 -20.00
N LYS A 126 33.79 4.25 -21.33
CA LYS A 126 34.71 5.17 -22.00
C LYS A 126 34.38 6.63 -21.74
N LYS A 127 33.09 6.98 -21.67
CA LYS A 127 32.59 8.32 -21.29
C LYS A 127 32.75 8.63 -19.81
N GLY A 128 33.11 7.66 -18.95
CA GLY A 128 33.20 7.82 -17.50
C GLY A 128 31.86 8.05 -16.79
N THR A 129 30.76 7.56 -17.35
CA THR A 129 29.41 7.69 -16.81
C THR A 129 28.90 6.41 -16.14
N LEU A 130 29.56 5.27 -16.39
CA LEU A 130 29.20 3.97 -15.87
C LEU A 130 30.46 3.16 -15.50
N SER A 131 30.32 2.20 -14.60
CA SER A 131 31.34 1.17 -14.32
C SER A 131 31.06 -0.09 -15.14
N PRO A 132 32.06 -0.94 -15.46
CA PRO A 132 31.84 -2.23 -16.11
C PRO A 132 30.88 -3.13 -15.33
N PHE A 133 30.94 -3.07 -14.00
CA PHE A 133 29.99 -3.70 -13.10
C PHE A 133 29.02 -2.64 -12.57
N ASN A 134 27.77 -2.73 -12.98
CA ASN A 134 26.75 -1.70 -12.72
C ASN A 134 25.37 -2.32 -12.56
N GLN A 135 24.39 -1.52 -12.19
CA GLN A 135 23.01 -1.98 -11.96
C GLN A 135 22.25 -2.35 -13.24
N PHE A 136 22.72 -1.94 -14.40
CA PHE A 136 22.08 -2.19 -15.69
C PHE A 136 22.56 -3.49 -16.35
N ASN A 137 23.49 -4.23 -15.72
CA ASN A 137 23.92 -5.52 -16.21
C ASN A 137 22.79 -6.56 -16.15
N ARG A 138 22.78 -7.47 -17.12
CA ARG A 138 21.88 -8.62 -17.12
C ARG A 138 22.10 -9.47 -15.88
N GLN A 139 20.99 -9.84 -15.22
CA GLN A 139 21.00 -10.76 -14.09
C GLN A 139 20.72 -12.20 -14.52
N LEU A 140 21.36 -13.15 -13.86
CA LEU A 140 21.09 -14.57 -14.04
C LEU A 140 19.78 -14.95 -13.35
N CYS A 141 19.08 -15.96 -13.86
CA CYS A 141 17.92 -16.54 -13.20
C CYS A 141 18.30 -17.18 -11.87
N LYS A 142 17.34 -17.30 -10.97
CA LYS A 142 17.39 -18.17 -9.78
C LYS A 142 16.46 -19.36 -9.99
N VAL A 143 16.49 -20.32 -9.06
CA VAL A 143 15.79 -21.59 -9.25
C VAL A 143 14.81 -21.92 -8.12
N ILE A 144 13.68 -22.56 -8.49
CA ILE A 144 12.82 -23.31 -7.58
C ILE A 144 13.06 -24.78 -7.86
N ILE A 145 13.30 -25.55 -6.84
CA ILE A 145 13.80 -26.92 -6.91
C ILE A 145 12.71 -27.89 -6.43
N ARG A 146 12.40 -28.92 -7.22
CA ARG A 146 11.60 -30.06 -6.74
C ARG A 146 12.49 -30.91 -5.81
N ALA A 147 12.09 -31.04 -4.56
CA ALA A 147 12.90 -31.63 -3.51
C ALA A 147 13.28 -33.11 -3.76
N SER A 148 12.36 -33.91 -4.29
CA SER A 148 12.58 -35.35 -4.56
C SER A 148 13.73 -35.62 -5.54
N GLU A 149 14.02 -34.70 -6.44
CA GLU A 149 15.00 -34.83 -7.50
C GLU A 149 16.32 -34.12 -7.22
N TYR A 150 16.44 -33.45 -6.09
CA TYR A 150 17.60 -32.63 -5.74
C TYR A 150 18.86 -33.46 -5.45
N VAL A 151 20.00 -33.02 -5.97
CA VAL A 151 21.32 -33.59 -5.72
C VAL A 151 22.28 -32.53 -5.17
N GLY A 152 22.36 -31.35 -5.79
CA GLY A 152 23.28 -30.30 -5.39
C GLY A 152 22.89 -28.93 -5.94
N ILE A 153 23.48 -27.86 -5.42
CA ILE A 153 23.24 -26.47 -5.82
C ILE A 153 24.53 -25.79 -6.27
N GLU A 154 24.44 -24.97 -7.32
CA GLU A 154 25.56 -24.17 -7.76
C GLU A 154 25.72 -22.88 -6.95
N ILE A 155 26.92 -22.29 -6.99
CA ILE A 155 27.22 -21.00 -6.36
C ILE A 155 26.26 -19.93 -6.91
N GLY A 156 25.72 -19.11 -6.02
CA GLY A 156 24.80 -18.04 -6.38
C GLY A 156 23.35 -18.51 -6.63
N ASN A 157 23.03 -19.79 -6.40
CA ASN A 157 21.68 -20.34 -6.54
C ASN A 157 21.10 -20.20 -7.97
N HIS A 158 21.94 -20.18 -8.99
CA HIS A 158 21.55 -19.95 -10.38
C HIS A 158 21.17 -21.24 -11.11
N SER A 159 21.59 -22.39 -10.61
CA SER A 159 21.25 -23.72 -11.11
C SER A 159 21.39 -24.77 -10.02
N ALA A 160 20.81 -25.96 -10.24
CA ALA A 160 20.94 -27.09 -9.36
C ALA A 160 21.17 -28.37 -10.16
N THR A 161 21.88 -29.33 -9.55
CA THR A 161 22.04 -30.68 -10.08
C THR A 161 20.84 -31.53 -9.63
N MET A 162 20.21 -32.21 -10.57
CA MET A 162 19.04 -33.05 -10.37
C MET A 162 19.35 -34.51 -10.69
N LYS A 163 18.62 -35.48 -10.12
CA LYS A 163 18.85 -36.93 -10.31
C LYS A 163 18.64 -37.39 -11.76
N GLN A 164 17.70 -36.79 -12.46
CA GLN A 164 17.39 -37.11 -13.85
C GLN A 164 17.56 -35.90 -14.75
N ASN A 165 17.75 -36.16 -16.06
CA ASN A 165 17.73 -35.08 -17.06
C ASN A 165 16.39 -34.34 -16.97
N PHE A 166 16.47 -33.03 -16.79
CA PHE A 166 15.33 -32.16 -16.59
C PHE A 166 15.13 -31.21 -17.77
N SER A 167 13.88 -30.92 -18.09
CA SER A 167 13.56 -29.82 -18.97
C SER A 167 13.72 -28.49 -18.23
N LYS A 168 14.54 -27.59 -18.74
CA LYS A 168 14.61 -26.21 -18.26
C LYS A 168 13.28 -25.52 -18.58
N THR A 169 12.59 -25.05 -17.55
CA THR A 169 11.35 -24.30 -17.70
C THR A 169 11.54 -22.94 -17.04
N GLU A 170 11.17 -21.88 -17.73
CA GLU A 170 11.19 -20.53 -17.19
C GLU A 170 9.80 -20.11 -16.71
N SER A 171 9.75 -19.50 -15.54
CA SER A 171 8.50 -18.94 -15.01
C SER A 171 8.19 -17.64 -15.72
N LYS A 172 6.96 -17.52 -16.22
CA LYS A 172 6.40 -16.26 -16.72
C LYS A 172 5.57 -15.51 -15.66
N ASN A 173 5.27 -16.17 -14.55
CA ASN A 173 4.33 -15.69 -13.55
C ASN A 173 4.99 -15.35 -12.20
N ILE A 174 6.31 -15.41 -12.12
CA ILE A 174 7.08 -15.02 -10.95
C ILE A 174 8.25 -14.16 -11.43
N ARG A 175 8.49 -13.04 -10.77
CA ARG A 175 9.67 -12.18 -10.97
C ARG A 175 10.42 -12.01 -9.65
N ILE A 176 11.73 -11.88 -9.74
CA ILE A 176 12.58 -11.55 -8.60
C ILE A 176 13.03 -10.10 -8.75
N MET A 177 12.69 -9.26 -7.78
CA MET A 177 13.21 -7.90 -7.66
C MET A 177 14.44 -7.94 -6.78
N HIS A 178 15.59 -7.61 -7.36
CA HIS A 178 16.88 -7.69 -6.70
C HIS A 178 17.37 -6.30 -6.31
N PHE A 179 17.48 -6.06 -5.02
CA PHE A 179 18.05 -4.84 -4.45
C PHE A 179 19.54 -5.05 -4.19
N SER A 180 20.30 -5.17 -5.27
CA SER A 180 21.75 -5.46 -5.23
C SER A 180 22.55 -4.47 -4.39
N ASN A 181 22.03 -3.26 -4.25
CA ASN A 181 22.55 -2.23 -3.37
C ASN A 181 21.41 -1.46 -2.68
N ARG A 182 21.68 -0.94 -1.48
CA ARG A 182 20.74 -0.23 -0.61
C ARG A 182 21.37 1.04 -0.04
N GLY A 183 21.89 1.88 -0.94
CA GLY A 183 22.53 3.14 -0.61
C GLY A 183 24.05 3.06 -0.50
N TYR A 184 24.66 4.24 -0.28
CA TYR A 184 26.11 4.42 -0.29
C TYR A 184 26.85 3.57 0.76
N ASP A 185 26.37 3.56 2.01
CA ASP A 185 27.03 2.80 3.08
C ASP A 185 26.96 1.29 2.85
N HIS A 186 25.85 0.81 2.25
CA HIS A 186 25.75 -0.59 1.86
C HIS A 186 26.72 -0.92 0.72
N PHE A 187 26.83 -0.06 -0.30
CA PHE A 187 27.81 -0.21 -1.38
C PHE A 187 29.22 -0.33 -0.82
N LYS A 188 29.62 0.59 0.06
CA LYS A 188 30.96 0.61 0.66
C LYS A 188 31.24 -0.68 1.43
N ARG A 189 30.30 -1.14 2.24
CA ARG A 189 30.47 -2.40 3.00
C ARG A 189 30.53 -3.61 2.09
N LYS A 190 29.59 -3.74 1.14
CA LYS A 190 29.46 -4.92 0.28
C LYS A 190 30.61 -4.99 -0.74
N PHE A 191 30.86 -3.92 -1.46
CA PHE A 191 31.79 -3.97 -2.61
C PHE A 191 33.23 -3.62 -2.25
N ILE A 192 33.48 -2.64 -1.37
CA ILE A 192 34.85 -2.26 -1.02
C ILE A 192 35.40 -3.21 0.04
N PHE A 193 34.78 -3.27 1.22
CA PHE A 193 35.27 -4.11 2.31
C PHE A 193 35.04 -5.61 2.09
N GLY A 194 33.96 -5.99 1.38
CA GLY A 194 33.76 -7.36 0.92
C GLY A 194 34.84 -7.80 -0.07
N GLY A 195 35.22 -6.92 -1.01
CA GLY A 195 36.33 -7.17 -1.94
C GLY A 195 37.68 -7.34 -1.23
N GLU A 196 37.96 -6.53 -0.20
CA GLU A 196 39.12 -6.70 0.66
C GLU A 196 39.15 -8.08 1.30
N THR A 197 38.03 -8.50 1.87
CA THR A 197 37.89 -9.80 2.52
C THR A 197 38.14 -10.95 1.54
N LEU A 198 37.58 -10.90 0.33
CA LEU A 198 37.82 -11.91 -0.69
C LEU A 198 39.29 -12.02 -1.10
N ARG A 199 39.98 -10.89 -1.20
CA ARG A 199 41.42 -10.86 -1.48
C ARG A 199 42.23 -11.50 -0.34
N ARG A 200 41.91 -11.15 0.90
CA ARG A 200 42.62 -11.65 2.10
C ARG A 200 42.41 -13.15 2.30
N THR A 201 41.23 -13.67 2.02
CA THR A 201 40.89 -15.09 2.23
C THR A 201 41.33 -16.02 1.11
N GLY A 202 41.90 -15.49 0.02
CA GLY A 202 42.42 -16.29 -1.10
C GLY A 202 41.34 -17.07 -1.86
N MET A 203 40.13 -16.51 -1.97
CA MET A 203 39.04 -17.14 -2.71
C MET A 203 39.40 -17.40 -4.17
N PRO A 204 38.84 -18.46 -4.82
CA PRO A 204 39.13 -18.79 -6.21
C PRO A 204 38.97 -17.59 -7.16
N LYS A 205 39.84 -17.52 -8.15
CA LYS A 205 39.72 -16.53 -9.23
C LYS A 205 38.34 -16.68 -9.88
N GLY A 206 37.61 -15.56 -10.00
CA GLY A 206 36.24 -15.57 -10.52
C GLY A 206 35.13 -15.40 -9.47
N THR A 207 35.42 -15.64 -8.19
CA THR A 207 34.43 -15.41 -7.12
C THR A 207 34.35 -13.92 -6.81
N GLY A 208 33.13 -13.34 -6.89
CA GLY A 208 32.89 -11.94 -6.55
C GLY A 208 33.74 -10.96 -7.38
N ILE A 209 33.89 -11.18 -8.68
CA ILE A 209 34.71 -10.36 -9.60
C ILE A 209 34.38 -8.87 -9.45
N HIS A 210 33.10 -8.53 -9.36
CA HIS A 210 32.66 -7.15 -9.20
C HIS A 210 33.09 -6.53 -7.87
N TRP A 211 33.14 -7.30 -6.76
CA TRP A 211 33.64 -6.83 -5.47
C TRP A 211 35.15 -6.59 -5.54
N GLN A 212 35.90 -7.52 -6.15
CA GLN A 212 37.34 -7.37 -6.35
C GLN A 212 37.65 -6.15 -7.22
N TYR A 213 36.88 -5.93 -8.28
CA TYR A 213 37.02 -4.76 -9.15
C TYR A 213 36.91 -3.44 -8.37
N PHE A 214 35.83 -3.26 -7.59
CA PHE A 214 35.63 -2.02 -6.83
C PHE A 214 36.68 -1.82 -5.74
N TYR A 215 37.12 -2.88 -5.11
CA TYR A 215 38.23 -2.82 -4.15
C TYR A 215 39.55 -2.44 -4.84
N ASP A 216 39.85 -2.98 -6.00
CA ASP A 216 41.05 -2.65 -6.77
C ASP A 216 41.04 -1.18 -7.22
N GLN A 217 39.92 -0.67 -7.71
CA GLN A 217 39.78 0.75 -8.07
C GLN A 217 39.97 1.66 -6.83
N TYR A 218 39.43 1.28 -5.69
CA TYR A 218 39.63 1.98 -4.42
C TYR A 218 41.13 1.99 -4.04
N ARG A 219 41.82 0.87 -4.19
CA ARG A 219 43.27 0.76 -3.93
C ARG A 219 44.10 1.61 -4.90
N LEU A 220 43.63 1.84 -6.10
CA LEU A 220 44.25 2.73 -7.08
C LEU A 220 43.96 4.23 -6.81
N GLY A 221 43.26 4.55 -5.75
CA GLY A 221 43.00 5.93 -5.31
C GLY A 221 41.63 6.50 -5.71
N GLU A 222 40.74 5.70 -6.32
CA GLU A 222 39.40 6.16 -6.62
C GLU A 222 38.56 6.28 -5.35
N SER A 223 37.80 7.39 -5.21
CA SER A 223 36.96 7.58 -4.04
C SER A 223 35.74 6.63 -4.07
N PRO A 224 35.33 6.07 -2.91
CA PRO A 224 34.13 5.23 -2.84
C PRO A 224 32.87 5.92 -3.36
N SER A 225 32.74 7.22 -3.16
CA SER A 225 31.60 8.01 -3.67
C SER A 225 31.57 8.08 -5.21
N LYS A 226 32.74 8.25 -5.86
CA LYS A 226 32.84 8.18 -7.32
C LYS A 226 32.48 6.80 -7.83
N LEU A 227 33.03 5.75 -7.23
CA LEU A 227 32.74 4.35 -7.60
C LEU A 227 31.26 4.02 -7.44
N TYR A 228 30.62 4.47 -6.36
CA TYR A 228 29.19 4.32 -6.15
C TYR A 228 28.35 5.03 -7.23
N ASN A 229 28.70 6.27 -7.58
CA ASN A 229 28.01 6.99 -8.65
C ASN A 229 28.14 6.31 -10.02
N LEU A 230 29.30 5.73 -10.32
CA LEU A 230 29.52 4.95 -11.53
C LEU A 230 28.76 3.62 -11.50
N PHE A 231 28.69 2.96 -10.34
CA PHE A 231 27.92 1.72 -10.18
C PHE A 231 26.43 1.94 -10.46
N ARG A 232 25.84 2.99 -9.89
CA ARG A 232 24.41 3.29 -10.05
C ARG A 232 24.05 4.05 -11.32
N GLY A 233 25.04 4.45 -12.14
CA GLY A 233 24.81 5.19 -13.37
C GLY A 233 24.19 6.57 -13.15
N LYS A 234 24.61 7.30 -12.10
CA LYS A 234 24.06 8.62 -11.75
C LYS A 234 24.10 9.62 -12.91
N ASN A 235 25.13 9.52 -13.76
CA ASN A 235 25.36 10.40 -14.90
C ASN A 235 25.05 9.71 -16.24
N LEU A 236 24.32 8.58 -16.22
CA LEU A 236 23.88 7.93 -17.43
C LEU A 236 22.79 8.77 -18.12
N GLU A 237 22.77 8.78 -19.42
CA GLU A 237 21.80 9.54 -20.20
C GLU A 237 20.36 9.04 -19.92
N GLU A 238 19.45 9.96 -19.61
CA GLU A 238 18.06 9.64 -19.21
C GLU A 238 17.33 8.77 -20.24
N HIS A 239 17.57 8.97 -21.53
CA HIS A 239 16.94 8.18 -22.57
C HIS A 239 17.35 6.70 -22.53
N LEU A 240 18.56 6.38 -22.07
CA LEU A 240 19.01 4.99 -21.87
C LEU A 240 18.30 4.37 -20.67
N ILE A 241 18.17 5.12 -19.56
CA ILE A 241 17.43 4.67 -18.37
C ILE A 241 15.98 4.37 -18.75
N ASN A 242 15.32 5.31 -19.44
CA ASN A 242 13.93 5.16 -19.87
C ASN A 242 13.71 3.99 -20.84
N LYS A 243 14.71 3.64 -21.63
CA LYS A 243 14.67 2.48 -22.54
C LYS A 243 14.86 1.15 -21.80
N CYS A 244 15.67 1.14 -20.76
CA CYS A 244 16.02 -0.05 -20.00
C CYS A 244 15.02 -0.41 -18.91
N CYS A 245 14.31 0.57 -18.35
CA CYS A 245 13.57 0.43 -17.11
C CYS A 245 12.06 0.59 -17.27
N VAL A 246 11.34 -0.05 -16.35
CA VAL A 246 9.90 0.22 -16.09
C VAL A 246 9.71 0.56 -14.64
N THR A 247 8.67 1.34 -14.35
CA THR A 247 8.27 1.63 -12.96
C THR A 247 7.59 0.39 -12.36
N ASN A 248 8.05 -0.01 -11.18
CA ASN A 248 7.47 -1.10 -10.39
C ASN A 248 7.42 -0.68 -8.92
N THR A 249 6.24 -0.49 -8.40
CA THR A 249 6.00 0.05 -7.05
C THR A 249 5.68 -1.01 -6.01
N ILE A 250 5.62 -2.30 -6.38
CA ILE A 250 5.15 -3.39 -5.49
C ILE A 250 5.90 -3.40 -4.16
N ILE A 251 7.22 -3.23 -4.16
CA ILE A 251 8.02 -3.29 -2.92
C ILE A 251 7.81 -2.03 -2.09
N ARG A 252 7.82 -0.84 -2.72
CA ARG A 252 7.49 0.40 -2.03
C ARG A 252 6.10 0.31 -1.38
N ASP A 253 5.10 -0.09 -2.16
CA ASP A 253 3.71 -0.17 -1.69
C ASP A 253 3.59 -1.19 -0.54
N PHE A 254 4.34 -2.30 -0.58
CA PHE A 254 4.41 -3.28 0.51
C PHE A 254 4.96 -2.66 1.81
N PHE A 255 6.07 -1.92 1.73
CA PHE A 255 6.66 -1.28 2.91
C PHE A 255 5.81 -0.13 3.42
N ASP A 256 5.23 0.68 2.53
CA ASP A 256 4.30 1.75 2.89
C ASP A 256 3.06 1.18 3.57
N LEU A 257 2.49 0.10 3.04
CA LEU A 257 1.35 -0.58 3.64
C LEU A 257 1.66 -1.10 5.05
N ASN A 258 2.81 -1.74 5.26
CA ASN A 258 3.21 -2.22 6.57
C ASN A 258 3.47 -1.07 7.56
N ASN A 259 4.06 0.02 7.10
CA ASN A 259 4.25 1.22 7.91
C ASN A 259 2.91 1.83 8.33
N ILE A 260 1.95 1.88 7.40
CA ILE A 260 0.57 2.30 7.72
C ILE A 260 -0.02 1.37 8.76
N LYS A 261 0.08 0.05 8.59
CA LYS A 261 -0.45 -0.97 9.48
C LYS A 261 -0.03 -0.77 10.94
N VAL A 262 1.24 -0.44 11.16
CA VAL A 262 1.78 -0.23 12.51
C VAL A 262 1.34 1.12 13.11
N ASN A 263 1.11 2.13 12.28
CA ASN A 263 0.88 3.52 12.71
C ASN A 263 -0.56 4.00 12.49
N PHE A 264 -1.43 3.16 11.93
CA PHE A 264 -2.82 3.55 11.69
C PHE A 264 -3.57 3.64 13.02
N PRO A 265 -4.38 4.68 13.25
CA PRO A 265 -5.15 4.80 14.47
C PRO A 265 -6.20 3.68 14.57
N HIS A 266 -6.61 3.36 15.77
CA HIS A 266 -7.69 2.42 15.98
C HIS A 266 -9.01 3.00 15.46
N VAL A 267 -9.69 2.25 14.59
CA VAL A 267 -11.02 2.56 14.08
C VAL A 267 -11.99 1.51 14.62
N LEU A 268 -13.03 1.98 15.29
CA LEU A 268 -14.08 1.12 15.85
C LEU A 268 -14.76 0.31 14.74
N THR A 269 -15.33 -0.83 15.09
CA THR A 269 -16.22 -1.55 14.18
C THR A 269 -17.48 -0.73 13.89
N ILE A 270 -18.25 -1.13 12.88
CA ILE A 270 -19.54 -0.49 12.57
C ILE A 270 -20.52 -0.67 13.73
N GLU A 271 -20.53 -1.85 14.34
CA GLU A 271 -21.39 -2.21 15.49
C GLU A 271 -21.05 -1.36 16.74
N GLU A 272 -19.77 -1.23 17.07
CA GLU A 272 -19.32 -0.37 18.18
C GLU A 272 -19.65 1.09 17.91
N THR A 273 -19.45 1.56 16.67
CA THR A 273 -19.81 2.92 16.26
C THR A 273 -21.32 3.17 16.41
N LEU A 274 -22.14 2.21 15.96
CA LEU A 274 -23.60 2.27 16.11
C LEU A 274 -24.03 2.32 17.58
N SER A 275 -23.46 1.45 18.43
CA SER A 275 -23.76 1.42 19.86
C SER A 275 -23.47 2.76 20.53
N LEU A 276 -22.34 3.40 20.23
CA LEU A 276 -22.02 4.71 20.78
C LEU A 276 -23.01 5.81 20.35
N ILE A 277 -23.51 5.75 19.11
CA ILE A 277 -24.53 6.71 18.63
C ILE A 277 -25.85 6.52 19.39
N ILE A 278 -26.25 5.28 19.66
CA ILE A 278 -27.52 4.94 20.32
C ILE A 278 -27.43 5.20 21.82
N ASP A 279 -26.44 4.59 22.48
CA ASP A 279 -26.37 4.51 23.95
C ASP A 279 -25.91 5.84 24.55
N ASN A 280 -24.94 6.50 23.92
CA ASN A 280 -24.34 7.74 24.41
C ASN A 280 -24.88 8.98 23.68
N LYS A 281 -25.80 8.82 22.73
CA LYS A 281 -26.35 9.89 21.89
C LYS A 281 -25.26 10.76 21.24
N LEU A 282 -24.13 10.14 20.83
CA LEU A 282 -23.04 10.88 20.20
C LEU A 282 -23.48 11.42 18.84
N SER A 283 -23.02 12.62 18.54
CA SER A 283 -22.99 13.14 17.17
C SER A 283 -21.92 12.45 16.37
N ILE A 284 -22.04 12.45 15.03
CA ILE A 284 -20.99 11.95 14.16
C ILE A 284 -20.61 12.96 13.08
N ALA A 285 -19.30 13.10 12.87
CA ALA A 285 -18.71 13.84 11.77
C ALA A 285 -17.83 12.87 10.95
N ARG A 286 -18.16 12.67 9.67
CA ARG A 286 -17.48 11.65 8.85
C ARG A 286 -16.48 12.28 7.90
N PHE A 287 -15.34 11.62 7.80
CA PHE A 287 -14.35 11.90 6.78
C PHE A 287 -14.36 10.81 5.69
N GLY A 288 -14.48 11.22 4.47
CA GLY A 288 -14.27 10.44 3.26
C GLY A 288 -13.15 11.06 2.41
N ASP A 289 -13.02 10.60 1.19
CA ASP A 289 -12.05 11.14 0.22
C ASP A 289 -12.25 12.63 -0.05
N GLY A 290 -13.50 13.08 -0.16
CA GLY A 290 -13.83 14.49 -0.40
C GLY A 290 -13.35 15.40 0.73
N GLU A 291 -13.63 15.03 1.98
CA GLU A 291 -13.20 15.77 3.17
C GLU A 291 -11.68 15.78 3.32
N PHE A 292 -11.03 14.62 3.11
CA PHE A 292 -9.57 14.55 3.15
C PHE A 292 -8.91 15.32 2.01
N ASP A 293 -9.44 15.24 0.80
CA ASP A 293 -8.87 15.93 -0.36
C ASP A 293 -9.01 17.45 -0.23
N ILE A 294 -10.17 17.96 0.18
CA ILE A 294 -10.37 19.40 0.40
C ILE A 294 -9.55 19.88 1.59
N GLY A 295 -9.56 19.14 2.69
CA GLY A 295 -8.96 19.58 3.95
C GLY A 295 -7.44 19.48 3.97
N PHE A 296 -6.83 18.45 3.34
CA PHE A 296 -5.46 18.06 3.67
C PHE A 296 -4.57 17.69 2.48
N THR A 297 -5.06 16.86 1.56
CA THR A 297 -4.19 16.23 0.55
C THR A 297 -4.10 17.01 -0.75
N HIS A 298 -5.17 17.69 -1.13
CA HIS A 298 -5.28 18.47 -2.36
C HIS A 298 -5.94 19.81 -2.08
N GLN A 299 -5.43 20.54 -1.11
CA GLN A 299 -5.91 21.89 -0.78
C GLN A 299 -6.05 22.73 -2.05
N ASN A 300 -7.28 23.19 -2.35
CA ASN A 300 -7.72 23.93 -3.54
C ASN A 300 -8.22 23.05 -4.72
N LYS A 301 -8.41 21.74 -4.55
CA LYS A 301 -9.10 20.93 -5.56
C LYS A 301 -10.57 20.81 -5.20
N ASP A 302 -11.44 21.31 -6.09
CA ASP A 302 -12.87 21.18 -5.92
C ASP A 302 -13.30 19.70 -5.97
N ASP A 303 -14.14 19.31 -5.00
CA ASP A 303 -14.97 18.11 -5.11
C ASP A 303 -16.16 18.38 -6.03
N PRO A 304 -16.73 17.38 -6.72
CA PRO A 304 -17.90 17.58 -7.59
C PRO A 304 -19.12 18.21 -6.89
N TYR A 305 -19.23 18.07 -5.58
CA TYR A 305 -20.34 18.60 -4.78
C TYR A 305 -19.99 19.86 -4.00
N GLN A 306 -18.70 20.10 -3.77
CA GLN A 306 -18.25 21.17 -2.91
C GLN A 306 -17.00 21.85 -3.49
N ASN A 307 -17.03 23.16 -3.64
CA ASN A 307 -15.85 23.92 -3.98
C ASN A 307 -14.91 23.98 -2.78
N ALA A 308 -13.63 23.80 -3.02
CA ALA A 308 -12.61 23.95 -2.00
C ALA A 308 -12.51 25.43 -1.58
N SER A 309 -12.33 25.66 -0.29
CA SER A 309 -12.01 26.97 0.25
C SER A 309 -11.15 26.82 1.49
N ARG A 310 -10.32 27.82 1.77
CA ARG A 310 -9.49 27.83 2.98
C ARG A 310 -10.33 27.74 4.25
N GLN A 311 -11.46 28.44 4.30
CA GLN A 311 -12.36 28.40 5.46
C GLN A 311 -12.91 26.99 5.71
N LEU A 312 -13.31 26.26 4.67
CA LEU A 312 -13.75 24.89 4.79
C LEU A 312 -12.62 23.95 5.22
N SER A 313 -11.44 24.10 4.63
CA SER A 313 -10.24 23.34 4.98
C SER A 313 -9.87 23.53 6.45
N ASP A 314 -9.79 24.78 6.93
CA ASP A 314 -9.48 25.08 8.34
C ASP A 314 -10.52 24.47 9.31
N LYS A 315 -11.81 24.51 8.95
CA LYS A 315 -12.87 23.88 9.73
C LYS A 315 -12.77 22.34 9.73
N LEU A 316 -12.50 21.72 8.60
CA LEU A 316 -12.31 20.27 8.53
C LEU A 316 -11.11 19.84 9.38
N GLU A 317 -10.03 20.61 9.41
CA GLU A 317 -8.89 20.34 10.29
C GLU A 317 -9.28 20.43 11.77
N MET A 318 -10.05 21.44 12.15
CA MET A 318 -10.58 21.56 13.53
C MET A 318 -11.43 20.34 13.92
N VAL A 319 -12.31 19.88 13.02
CA VAL A 319 -13.16 18.70 13.28
C VAL A 319 -12.33 17.45 13.45
N LEU A 320 -11.37 17.19 12.55
CA LEU A 320 -10.54 15.97 12.58
C LEU A 320 -9.71 15.87 13.87
N LYS A 321 -9.25 17.01 14.39
CA LYS A 321 -8.46 17.12 15.63
C LYS A 321 -9.31 17.29 16.88
N SER A 322 -10.63 17.42 16.76
CA SER A 322 -11.51 17.65 17.92
C SER A 322 -11.45 16.48 18.91
N ASP A 323 -11.37 16.80 20.18
CA ASP A 323 -11.45 15.88 21.33
C ASP A 323 -12.80 15.95 22.07
N ASP A 324 -13.82 16.58 21.46
CA ASP A 324 -15.15 16.71 22.07
C ASP A 324 -15.74 15.33 22.38
N ALA A 325 -16.13 15.14 23.64
CA ALA A 325 -16.65 13.89 24.12
C ALA A 325 -18.04 13.52 23.54
N ASN A 326 -18.79 14.51 23.04
CA ASN A 326 -20.12 14.31 22.45
C ASN A 326 -20.03 14.12 20.91
N LEU A 327 -18.83 14.19 20.32
CA LEU A 327 -18.61 14.03 18.90
C LEU A 327 -17.74 12.82 18.60
N LEU A 328 -18.26 11.87 17.86
CA LEU A 328 -17.48 10.78 17.29
C LEU A 328 -17.01 11.17 15.89
N VAL A 329 -15.72 11.43 15.75
CA VAL A 329 -15.11 11.63 14.43
C VAL A 329 -14.90 10.27 13.79
N CYS A 330 -15.46 10.07 12.59
CA CYS A 330 -15.43 8.80 11.89
C CYS A 330 -14.51 8.90 10.67
N ILE A 331 -13.64 7.90 10.49
CA ILE A 331 -12.78 7.76 9.32
C ILE A 331 -12.99 6.38 8.69
N PRO A 332 -12.67 6.19 7.40
CA PRO A 332 -12.66 4.86 6.81
C PRO A 332 -11.69 3.95 7.55
N SER A 333 -12.09 2.71 7.78
CA SER A 333 -11.21 1.71 8.36
C SER A 333 -9.92 1.58 7.55
N GLY A 334 -8.85 1.19 8.22
CA GLY A 334 -7.53 1.03 7.61
C GLY A 334 -7.54 -0.01 6.47
N PRO A 335 -6.47 -0.07 5.70
CA PRO A 335 -6.36 -0.97 4.56
C PRO A 335 -6.22 -2.45 4.97
N PHE A 336 -6.53 -2.79 6.21
CA PHE A 336 -6.29 -4.11 6.79
C PHE A 336 -7.59 -4.83 7.00
N ARG A 337 -7.73 -5.96 6.30
CA ARG A 337 -8.79 -6.92 6.56
C ARG A 337 -8.54 -7.60 7.90
N SER A 338 -9.50 -7.57 8.81
CA SER A 338 -9.59 -8.66 9.80
C SER A 338 -10.04 -9.91 9.02
N GLU A 339 -9.51 -11.08 9.37
CA GLU A 339 -9.90 -12.35 8.74
C GLU A 339 -11.42 -12.63 8.85
N ASN A 340 -12.12 -11.90 9.71
CA ASN A 340 -13.55 -12.02 10.00
C ASN A 340 -14.45 -10.99 9.30
N GLU A 341 -13.90 -10.02 8.55
CA GLU A 341 -14.74 -9.06 7.82
C GLU A 341 -15.30 -9.68 6.53
N LYS A 342 -16.61 -9.90 6.52
CA LYS A 342 -17.35 -10.28 5.32
C LYS A 342 -17.33 -9.11 4.33
N ILE A 343 -16.54 -9.24 3.27
CA ILE A 343 -16.45 -8.22 2.22
C ILE A 343 -17.45 -8.54 1.14
N ILE A 344 -18.39 -7.64 0.94
CA ILE A 344 -19.39 -7.76 -0.12
C ILE A 344 -18.90 -7.11 -1.41
N ASP A 345 -18.09 -6.06 -1.33
CA ASP A 345 -17.45 -5.44 -2.50
C ASP A 345 -15.96 -5.21 -2.27
N GLY A 346 -15.15 -6.12 -2.80
CA GLY A 346 -13.69 -6.01 -2.73
C GLY A 346 -13.11 -4.79 -3.45
N SER A 347 -13.89 -4.14 -4.33
CA SER A 347 -13.43 -2.98 -5.10
C SER A 347 -13.34 -1.71 -4.24
N ILE A 348 -14.28 -1.50 -3.32
CA ILE A 348 -14.29 -0.36 -2.40
C ILE A 348 -13.11 -0.47 -1.44
N PHE A 349 -12.84 -1.68 -0.96
CA PHE A 349 -11.73 -1.95 -0.04
C PHE A 349 -10.37 -1.67 -0.70
N THR A 350 -10.16 -2.19 -1.90
CA THR A 350 -8.93 -1.94 -2.67
C THR A 350 -8.76 -0.45 -2.98
N TRP A 351 -9.87 0.26 -3.21
CA TRP A 351 -9.82 1.70 -3.43
C TRP A 351 -9.32 2.45 -2.19
N TRP A 352 -9.84 2.14 -0.98
CA TRP A 352 -9.40 2.74 0.28
C TRP A 352 -7.97 2.35 0.66
N GLU A 353 -7.58 1.11 0.40
CA GLU A 353 -6.20 0.66 0.56
C GLU A 353 -5.23 1.54 -0.25
N ASN A 354 -5.52 1.74 -1.54
CA ASN A 354 -4.73 2.61 -2.41
C ASN A 354 -4.77 4.08 -1.96
N TYR A 355 -5.93 4.55 -1.48
CA TYR A 355 -6.07 5.90 -0.98
C TYR A 355 -5.17 6.14 0.24
N TRP A 356 -5.17 5.23 1.19
CA TRP A 356 -4.34 5.30 2.39
C TRP A 356 -2.85 5.20 2.07
N ILE A 357 -2.43 4.27 1.23
CA ILE A 357 -1.04 4.15 0.77
C ILE A 357 -0.55 5.49 0.23
N LYS A 358 -1.34 6.13 -0.61
CA LYS A 358 -0.98 7.40 -1.24
C LYS A 358 -0.93 8.58 -0.26
N ASN A 359 -1.86 8.66 0.68
CA ASN A 359 -2.14 9.88 1.43
C ASN A 359 -1.79 9.79 2.92
N PHE A 360 -1.54 8.62 3.48
CA PHE A 360 -1.32 8.43 4.93
C PHE A 360 -0.16 9.27 5.47
N LYS A 361 0.94 9.38 4.72
CA LYS A 361 2.10 10.20 5.11
C LYS A 361 1.71 11.67 5.40
N ILE A 362 0.74 12.20 4.64
CA ILE A 362 0.21 13.56 4.83
C ILE A 362 -0.79 13.58 5.99
N LEU A 363 -1.70 12.61 6.03
CA LEU A 363 -2.81 12.57 6.97
C LEU A 363 -2.40 12.20 8.39
N LYS A 364 -1.37 11.38 8.57
CA LYS A 364 -0.89 10.87 9.86
C LYS A 364 -0.74 11.96 10.94
N LYS A 365 -0.24 13.13 10.57
CA LYS A 365 -0.02 14.24 11.53
C LYS A 365 -1.31 14.89 12.04
N TYR A 366 -2.45 14.63 11.38
CA TYR A 366 -3.76 15.14 11.76
C TYR A 366 -4.61 14.10 12.48
N LEU A 367 -4.24 12.82 12.36
CA LEU A 367 -4.94 11.69 13.02
C LEU A 367 -4.39 11.52 14.44
N THR A 368 -4.82 12.39 15.34
CA THR A 368 -4.24 12.50 16.70
C THR A 368 -5.05 11.78 17.79
N ARG A 369 -6.28 11.33 17.47
CA ARG A 369 -7.15 10.61 18.44
C ARG A 369 -6.69 9.16 18.60
N ALA A 370 -6.89 8.60 19.80
CA ALA A 370 -6.64 7.18 20.06
C ALA A 370 -7.64 6.28 19.31
N ASN A 371 -8.91 6.70 19.24
CA ASN A 371 -9.99 5.97 18.59
C ASN A 371 -10.78 6.88 17.65
N TYR A 372 -11.20 6.32 16.53
CA TYR A 372 -12.11 6.93 15.57
C TYR A 372 -13.32 6.03 15.36
N GLY A 373 -14.50 6.61 15.11
CA GLY A 373 -15.64 5.85 14.62
C GLY A 373 -15.42 5.38 13.18
N ASN A 374 -16.23 4.44 12.75
CA ASN A 374 -16.18 3.89 11.40
C ASN A 374 -17.00 4.74 10.42
N ALA A 375 -16.38 5.30 9.39
CA ALA A 375 -17.09 6.12 8.39
C ALA A 375 -18.07 5.32 7.53
N PHE A 376 -17.94 3.99 7.48
CA PHE A 376 -18.91 3.12 6.78
C PHE A 376 -20.25 2.98 7.51
N ILE A 377 -20.41 3.57 8.70
CA ILE A 377 -21.69 3.69 9.42
C ILE A 377 -22.82 4.32 8.59
N SER A 378 -22.49 5.02 7.51
CA SER A 378 -23.46 5.65 6.61
C SER A 378 -23.54 5.01 5.22
N ARG A 379 -22.96 3.82 5.07
CA ARG A 379 -22.85 3.10 3.82
C ARG A 379 -23.66 1.81 3.87
N ILE A 380 -23.63 1.06 2.76
CA ILE A 380 -24.34 -0.23 2.67
C ILE A 380 -23.84 -1.24 3.73
N GLU A 381 -22.58 -1.12 4.13
CA GLU A 381 -21.94 -1.97 5.14
C GLU A 381 -22.69 -1.93 6.49
N LEU A 382 -23.28 -0.78 6.86
CA LEU A 382 -24.11 -0.71 8.08
C LEU A 382 -25.23 -1.75 8.07
N PHE A 383 -25.95 -1.88 6.95
CA PHE A 383 -27.07 -2.81 6.81
C PHE A 383 -26.63 -4.28 6.66
N GLN A 384 -25.37 -4.50 6.36
CA GLN A 384 -24.77 -5.83 6.25
C GLN A 384 -24.29 -6.36 7.59
N HIS A 385 -23.84 -5.45 8.47
CA HIS A 385 -23.28 -5.78 9.78
C HIS A 385 -24.29 -5.65 10.92
N CYS A 386 -25.29 -4.76 10.80
CA CYS A 386 -26.24 -4.45 11.87
C CYS A 386 -27.68 -4.78 11.44
N ASN A 387 -28.49 -5.19 12.43
CA ASN A 387 -29.92 -5.39 12.22
C ASN A 387 -30.62 -4.04 12.00
N ILE A 388 -31.60 -3.99 11.08
CA ILE A 388 -32.38 -2.80 10.76
C ILE A 388 -33.10 -2.24 11.99
N ASP A 389 -33.68 -3.10 12.83
CA ASP A 389 -34.36 -2.66 14.05
C ASP A 389 -33.40 -2.00 15.06
N GLN A 390 -32.15 -2.49 15.10
CA GLN A 390 -31.10 -1.86 15.89
C GLN A 390 -30.72 -0.49 15.33
N ILE A 391 -30.57 -0.37 14.02
CA ILE A 391 -30.25 0.90 13.34
C ILE A 391 -31.36 1.94 13.60
N LYS A 392 -32.62 1.53 13.52
CA LYS A 392 -33.79 2.40 13.72
C LYS A 392 -33.89 2.98 15.14
N LYS A 393 -33.21 2.39 16.14
CA LYS A 393 -33.12 2.95 17.52
C LYS A 393 -32.44 4.31 17.56
N ILE A 394 -31.65 4.69 16.56
CA ILE A 394 -31.01 6.01 16.48
C ILE A 394 -32.05 7.14 16.52
N TRP A 395 -33.18 6.96 15.83
CA TRP A 395 -34.22 7.98 15.67
C TRP A 395 -35.59 7.57 16.19
N GLU A 396 -35.68 6.44 16.89
CA GLU A 396 -36.94 5.95 17.45
C GLU A 396 -37.61 6.96 18.38
N GLY A 397 -38.88 7.33 18.08
CA GLY A 397 -39.69 8.26 18.85
C GLY A 397 -39.18 9.70 18.89
N ARG A 398 -38.21 10.06 18.00
CA ARG A 398 -37.59 11.40 17.99
C ARG A 398 -38.17 12.29 16.92
N ASP A 399 -38.11 13.59 17.17
CA ASP A 399 -38.31 14.61 16.15
C ASP A 399 -37.02 14.78 15.37
N VAL A 400 -37.08 14.63 14.04
CA VAL A 400 -35.91 14.63 13.18
C VAL A 400 -35.93 15.83 12.25
N VAL A 401 -34.80 16.54 12.17
CA VAL A 401 -34.60 17.61 11.20
C VAL A 401 -33.63 17.14 10.11
N PHE A 402 -34.14 16.94 8.90
CA PHE A 402 -33.32 16.58 7.74
C PHE A 402 -32.73 17.84 7.12
N VAL A 403 -31.39 17.97 7.17
CA VAL A 403 -30.65 19.01 6.45
C VAL A 403 -30.18 18.41 5.14
N ARG A 404 -30.88 18.68 4.06
CA ARG A 404 -30.66 18.05 2.76
C ARG A 404 -31.12 18.96 1.62
N SER A 405 -30.64 18.71 0.41
CA SER A 405 -31.20 19.33 -0.79
C SER A 405 -32.40 18.54 -1.31
N GLU A 406 -33.47 19.23 -1.72
CA GLU A 406 -34.59 18.61 -2.41
C GLU A 406 -34.18 18.04 -3.76
N ASP A 407 -33.30 18.74 -4.48
CA ASP A 407 -32.72 18.30 -5.77
C ASP A 407 -31.49 17.39 -5.60
N GLY A 408 -31.19 16.98 -4.36
CA GLY A 408 -30.02 16.19 -4.01
C GLY A 408 -30.21 14.69 -4.20
N ARG A 409 -29.18 13.94 -3.72
CA ARG A 409 -29.16 12.47 -3.80
C ARG A 409 -29.97 11.79 -2.72
N PHE A 410 -30.36 12.50 -1.68
CA PHE A 410 -31.06 11.93 -0.52
C PHE A 410 -32.50 11.57 -0.92
N ILE A 411 -32.86 10.31 -0.82
CA ILE A 411 -34.21 9.81 -1.04
C ILE A 411 -34.83 9.51 0.32
N PHE A 412 -35.96 10.14 0.66
CA PHE A 412 -36.66 9.77 1.89
C PHE A 412 -37.31 8.39 1.73
N VAL A 413 -36.95 7.45 2.62
CA VAL A 413 -37.47 6.08 2.61
C VAL A 413 -38.35 5.87 3.81
N LYS A 414 -39.67 5.85 3.61
CA LYS A 414 -40.68 5.76 4.67
C LYS A 414 -40.44 4.54 5.58
N GLU A 415 -40.13 3.38 5.04
CA GLU A 415 -39.87 2.14 5.77
C GLU A 415 -38.69 2.27 6.77
N LEU A 416 -37.65 3.03 6.39
CA LEU A 416 -36.47 3.24 7.23
C LEU A 416 -36.75 4.19 8.39
N PHE A 417 -37.66 5.15 8.22
CA PHE A 417 -37.99 6.20 9.17
C PHE A 417 -39.41 6.10 9.75
N ASP A 418 -40.03 4.91 9.73
CA ASP A 418 -41.43 4.71 10.17
C ASP A 418 -41.64 4.87 11.68
N ASN A 419 -40.56 4.85 12.47
CA ASN A 419 -40.60 4.95 13.94
C ASN A 419 -40.13 6.31 14.47
N ILE A 420 -39.92 7.34 13.64
CA ILE A 420 -39.73 8.72 14.10
C ILE A 420 -41.05 9.31 14.59
N ASN A 421 -40.97 10.28 15.51
CA ASN A 421 -42.17 10.98 15.97
C ASN A 421 -42.68 11.98 14.93
N SER A 422 -41.82 12.89 14.48
CA SER A 422 -42.08 13.85 13.41
C SER A 422 -40.82 14.19 12.64
N PHE A 423 -40.97 14.83 11.46
CA PHE A 423 -39.82 15.39 10.80
C PHE A 423 -40.11 16.73 10.11
N THR A 424 -39.04 17.50 9.96
CA THR A 424 -38.99 18.71 9.13
C THR A 424 -37.73 18.70 8.27
N THR A 425 -37.69 19.58 7.29
CA THR A 425 -36.53 19.67 6.36
C THR A 425 -36.02 21.09 6.32
N ILE A 426 -34.69 21.24 6.40
CA ILE A 426 -33.98 22.47 6.01
C ILE A 426 -33.40 22.20 4.64
N ASP A 427 -33.89 22.95 3.64
CA ASP A 427 -33.38 22.85 2.28
C ASP A 427 -32.08 23.60 2.12
N ILE A 428 -31.14 22.94 1.42
CA ILE A 428 -29.78 23.45 1.18
C ILE A 428 -29.44 23.29 -0.30
N PRO A 429 -28.48 24.06 -0.84
CA PRO A 429 -28.00 23.85 -2.21
C PRO A 429 -27.48 22.42 -2.41
N SER A 430 -27.87 21.78 -3.51
CA SER A 430 -27.39 20.44 -3.91
C SER A 430 -25.90 20.43 -4.23
N ARG A 431 -25.32 21.60 -4.41
CA ARG A 431 -23.92 21.81 -4.72
C ARG A 431 -23.40 23.02 -3.95
N ASN A 432 -22.17 22.93 -3.43
CA ASN A 432 -21.48 23.99 -2.72
C ASN A 432 -22.26 24.54 -1.50
N ALA A 433 -22.87 23.63 -0.71
CA ALA A 433 -23.65 23.99 0.47
C ALA A 433 -22.89 24.88 1.46
N PHE A 434 -21.57 24.79 1.52
CA PHE A 434 -20.73 25.64 2.39
C PHE A 434 -20.82 27.13 2.07
N SER A 435 -21.20 27.51 0.85
CA SER A 435 -21.42 28.93 0.51
C SER A 435 -22.56 29.57 1.30
N GLU A 436 -23.50 28.75 1.80
CA GLU A 436 -24.63 29.19 2.61
C GLU A 436 -24.54 28.74 4.08
N TYR A 437 -23.33 28.36 4.53
CA TYR A 437 -23.10 27.76 5.82
C TYR A 437 -23.75 28.50 7.00
N ASN A 438 -23.57 29.82 7.04
CA ASN A 438 -24.10 30.64 8.14
C ASN A 438 -25.62 30.66 8.15
N ARG A 439 -26.28 30.71 6.97
CA ARG A 439 -27.74 30.59 6.87
C ARG A 439 -28.22 29.24 7.41
N ILE A 440 -27.61 28.16 6.93
CA ILE A 440 -27.95 26.79 7.31
C ILE A 440 -27.81 26.60 8.84
N LEU A 441 -26.70 27.02 9.40
CA LEU A 441 -26.46 26.93 10.85
C LEU A 441 -27.47 27.77 11.65
N ASN A 442 -27.81 28.98 11.16
CA ASN A 442 -28.82 29.82 11.84
C ASN A 442 -30.23 29.23 11.73
N ASP A 443 -30.56 28.55 10.62
CA ASP A 443 -31.84 27.84 10.49
C ASP A 443 -31.88 26.64 11.45
N CYS A 444 -30.78 25.91 11.62
CA CYS A 444 -30.71 24.83 12.63
C CYS A 444 -30.94 25.34 14.06
N LYS A 445 -30.41 26.50 14.42
CA LYS A 445 -30.55 27.08 15.77
C LYS A 445 -31.98 27.46 16.16
N LYS A 446 -32.93 27.44 15.22
CA LYS A 446 -34.34 27.73 15.52
C LYS A 446 -35.09 26.54 16.15
N TYR A 447 -34.47 25.37 16.14
CA TYR A 447 -35.09 24.15 16.68
C TYR A 447 -34.71 23.93 18.15
N ASP A 448 -35.55 23.16 18.84
CA ASP A 448 -35.29 22.71 20.20
C ASP A 448 -34.08 21.76 20.26
N HIS A 449 -33.36 21.76 21.40
CA HIS A 449 -32.17 20.91 21.58
C HIS A 449 -32.48 19.40 21.60
N ASN A 450 -33.74 19.00 21.77
CA ASN A 450 -34.17 17.59 21.78
C ASN A 450 -34.28 16.98 20.39
N VAL A 451 -34.26 17.80 19.31
CA VAL A 451 -34.35 17.28 17.96
C VAL A 451 -33.05 16.54 17.56
N LEU A 452 -33.21 15.61 16.66
CA LEU A 452 -32.06 14.93 16.01
C LEU A 452 -31.84 15.53 14.63
N PHE A 453 -30.65 16.06 14.38
CA PHE A 453 -30.26 16.47 13.01
C PHE A 453 -29.71 15.31 12.22
N PHE A 454 -30.30 15.04 11.07
CA PHE A 454 -29.81 14.13 10.04
C PHE A 454 -29.30 14.94 8.86
N ILE A 455 -27.98 14.92 8.60
CA ILE A 455 -27.33 15.82 7.66
C ILE A 455 -26.85 15.09 6.41
N SER A 456 -27.21 15.62 5.25
CA SER A 456 -26.77 15.13 3.93
C SER A 456 -26.30 16.32 3.07
N ALA A 457 -25.08 16.82 3.32
CA ALA A 457 -24.57 18.06 2.73
C ALA A 457 -23.11 17.94 2.22
N GLY A 458 -22.63 16.71 1.93
CA GLY A 458 -21.24 16.46 1.55
C GLY A 458 -20.26 16.96 2.63
N PRO A 459 -19.09 17.50 2.28
CA PRO A 459 -18.11 17.99 3.28
C PRO A 459 -18.63 19.07 4.23
N THR A 460 -19.69 19.77 3.85
CA THR A 460 -20.38 20.72 4.75
C THR A 460 -21.06 20.02 5.92
N ALA A 461 -21.53 18.77 5.73
CA ALA A 461 -22.19 17.99 6.79
C ALA A 461 -21.24 17.71 7.96
N THR A 462 -20.00 17.37 7.68
CA THR A 462 -18.95 17.09 8.67
C THR A 462 -18.73 18.28 9.59
N VAL A 463 -18.63 19.48 9.02
CA VAL A 463 -18.45 20.72 9.78
C VAL A 463 -19.72 21.13 10.52
N LEU A 464 -20.88 20.97 9.89
CA LEU A 464 -22.17 21.33 10.49
C LEU A 464 -22.48 20.44 11.70
N ALA A 465 -22.21 19.13 11.60
CA ALA A 465 -22.36 18.21 12.71
C ALA A 465 -21.50 18.62 13.92
N TYR A 466 -20.26 19.02 13.69
CA TYR A 466 -19.38 19.53 14.73
C TYR A 466 -19.93 20.80 15.41
N ASP A 467 -20.26 21.82 14.62
CA ASP A 467 -20.74 23.08 15.19
C ASP A 467 -22.09 22.92 15.91
N LEU A 468 -23.00 22.04 15.43
CA LEU A 468 -24.23 21.69 16.12
C LEU A 468 -23.98 20.94 17.45
N THR A 469 -22.99 20.04 17.46
CA THR A 469 -22.58 19.35 18.70
C THR A 469 -22.08 20.35 19.74
N LYS A 470 -21.27 21.32 19.34
CA LYS A 470 -20.81 22.42 20.23
C LYS A 470 -21.95 23.27 20.77
N LEU A 471 -23.06 23.32 20.07
CA LEU A 471 -24.28 24.02 20.51
C LEU A 471 -25.21 23.13 21.34
N GLY A 472 -24.84 21.87 21.63
CA GLY A 472 -25.61 20.95 22.44
C GLY A 472 -26.64 20.12 21.70
N TYR A 473 -26.65 20.09 20.40
CA TYR A 473 -27.50 19.22 19.57
C TYR A 473 -26.86 17.86 19.32
N GLN A 474 -27.67 16.84 19.10
CA GLN A 474 -27.20 15.63 18.45
C GLN A 474 -27.33 15.76 16.92
N ALA A 475 -26.23 15.65 16.20
CA ALA A 475 -26.16 15.84 14.77
C ALA A 475 -25.38 14.71 14.08
N LEU A 476 -26.01 14.08 13.10
CA LEU A 476 -25.48 12.90 12.44
C LEU A 476 -25.20 13.19 10.96
N ASP A 477 -23.94 13.25 10.58
CA ASP A 477 -23.51 13.23 9.20
C ASP A 477 -23.66 11.81 8.64
N LEU A 478 -24.81 11.50 8.11
CA LEU A 478 -25.13 10.18 7.53
C LEU A 478 -25.26 10.20 6.01
N GLY A 479 -25.05 11.37 5.38
CA GLY A 479 -25.03 11.51 3.93
C GLY A 479 -26.28 10.89 3.27
N HIS A 480 -26.09 9.98 2.35
CA HIS A 480 -27.18 9.34 1.59
C HIS A 480 -27.49 7.91 2.12
N LEU A 481 -27.46 7.71 3.42
CA LEU A 481 -27.78 6.42 4.06
C LEU A 481 -29.09 5.77 3.56
N PRO A 482 -30.22 6.50 3.33
CA PRO A 482 -31.43 5.87 2.83
C PRO A 482 -31.27 5.26 1.43
N ASN A 483 -30.41 5.81 0.58
CA ASN A 483 -30.10 5.23 -0.71
C ASN A 483 -29.35 3.90 -0.56
N CYS A 484 -28.43 3.81 0.42
CA CYS A 484 -27.73 2.57 0.75
C CYS A 484 -28.68 1.50 1.29
N TYR A 485 -29.71 1.89 2.04
CA TYR A 485 -30.78 0.99 2.47
C TYR A 485 -31.55 0.41 1.29
N LEU A 486 -31.96 1.25 0.33
CA LEU A 486 -32.64 0.79 -0.88
C LEU A 486 -31.77 -0.18 -1.67
N GLN A 487 -30.47 0.12 -1.82
CA GLN A 487 -29.52 -0.74 -2.49
C GLN A 487 -29.38 -2.10 -1.76
N PHE A 488 -29.32 -2.08 -0.44
CA PHE A 488 -29.28 -3.29 0.39
C PHE A 488 -30.51 -4.18 0.19
N LYS A 489 -31.69 -3.58 0.05
CA LYS A 489 -32.95 -4.29 -0.26
C LYS A 489 -33.06 -4.77 -1.72
N GLY A 490 -32.02 -4.62 -2.53
CA GLY A 490 -32.02 -4.99 -3.94
C GLY A 490 -32.76 -4.02 -4.86
N GLY A 491 -33.13 -2.84 -4.34
CA GLY A 491 -33.75 -1.76 -5.11
C GLY A 491 -32.74 -1.08 -6.05
N LYS A 492 -33.23 -0.63 -7.20
CA LYS A 492 -32.45 0.25 -8.08
C LYS A 492 -32.36 1.62 -7.43
N VAL A 493 -31.20 1.99 -6.99
CA VAL A 493 -30.90 3.39 -6.65
C VAL A 493 -30.72 4.11 -7.99
N PRO A 494 -31.47 5.19 -8.24
CA PRO A 494 -31.20 6.02 -9.41
C PRO A 494 -29.73 6.42 -9.39
N GLU A 495 -29.02 6.26 -10.50
CA GLU A 495 -27.71 6.88 -10.72
C GLU A 495 -27.87 8.41 -10.77
N MET A 496 -28.22 9.00 -9.65
CA MET A 496 -28.30 10.45 -9.52
C MET A 496 -26.92 11.01 -9.18
N LEU A 497 -25.97 10.75 -10.08
CA LEU A 497 -24.84 11.66 -10.17
C LEU A 497 -25.40 12.95 -10.78
N PRO A 498 -25.25 14.12 -10.15
CA PRO A 498 -25.56 15.38 -10.81
C PRO A 498 -24.89 15.38 -12.18
N ILE A 499 -25.60 15.86 -13.20
CA ILE A 499 -25.08 15.96 -14.59
C ILE A 499 -23.67 16.55 -14.58
N SER A 500 -23.39 17.48 -13.66
CA SER A 500 -22.08 18.07 -13.38
C SER A 500 -20.99 17.07 -12.94
N LYS A 501 -21.33 15.97 -12.24
CA LYS A 501 -20.33 14.95 -11.85
C LYS A 501 -19.98 14.05 -13.02
N ILE A 502 -20.98 13.73 -13.85
CA ILE A 502 -20.76 13.01 -15.11
C ILE A 502 -19.90 13.86 -16.05
N GLU A 503 -20.14 15.15 -16.15
CA GLU A 503 -19.34 16.09 -16.95
C GLU A 503 -17.95 16.28 -16.39
N PHE A 504 -17.79 16.36 -15.06
CA PHE A 504 -16.51 16.47 -14.39
C PHE A 504 -15.63 15.24 -14.64
N TYR A 505 -16.18 14.02 -14.47
CA TYR A 505 -15.45 12.80 -14.77
C TYR A 505 -15.20 12.60 -16.27
N LYS A 506 -16.15 13.01 -17.15
CA LYS A 506 -15.92 13.04 -18.60
C LYS A 506 -14.81 14.01 -18.96
N LYS A 507 -14.71 15.15 -18.28
CA LYS A 507 -13.64 16.14 -18.51
C LYS A 507 -12.29 15.65 -18.02
N GLN A 508 -12.22 15.04 -16.83
CA GLN A 508 -11.00 14.39 -16.32
C GLN A 508 -10.57 13.21 -17.22
N ASN A 509 -11.50 12.34 -17.60
CA ASN A 509 -11.20 11.23 -18.50
C ASN A 509 -10.82 11.70 -19.92
N ARG A 510 -11.34 12.83 -20.40
CA ARG A 510 -10.86 13.46 -21.65
C ARG A 510 -9.47 14.04 -21.51
N LEU A 511 -9.13 14.65 -20.37
CA LEU A 511 -7.77 15.15 -20.09
C LEU A 511 -6.78 13.99 -19.99
N SER A 512 -7.07 12.96 -19.20
CA SER A 512 -6.22 11.78 -19.06
C SER A 512 -6.05 11.02 -20.37
N ARG A 513 -7.12 10.90 -21.18
CA ARG A 513 -7.05 10.35 -22.55
C ARG A 513 -6.26 11.25 -23.51
N LYS A 514 -6.35 12.59 -23.40
CA LYS A 514 -5.54 13.52 -24.20
C LYS A 514 -4.08 13.46 -23.80
N ILE A 515 -3.76 13.39 -22.49
CA ILE A 515 -2.42 13.21 -21.98
C ILE A 515 -1.88 11.86 -22.41
N SER A 516 -2.63 10.77 -22.22
CA SER A 516 -2.25 9.43 -22.67
C SER A 516 -2.09 9.33 -24.20
N SER A 517 -2.95 10.00 -25.00
CA SER A 517 -2.84 10.01 -26.46
C SER A 517 -1.73 10.94 -26.96
N TRP A 518 -1.44 12.03 -26.23
CA TRP A 518 -0.29 12.89 -26.47
C TRP A 518 1.00 12.16 -26.14
N TYR A 519 1.05 11.47 -25.00
CA TYR A 519 2.18 10.61 -24.59
C TYR A 519 2.43 9.48 -25.61
N LYS A 520 1.34 8.79 -26.05
CA LYS A 520 1.43 7.75 -27.08
C LYS A 520 1.89 8.29 -28.44
N ARG A 521 1.55 9.53 -28.83
CA ARG A 521 1.97 10.14 -30.10
C ARG A 521 3.40 10.67 -30.07
N ASN A 522 3.87 11.16 -28.93
CA ASN A 522 5.20 11.80 -28.85
C ASN A 522 6.28 10.90 -28.30
N PHE A 523 5.94 9.78 -27.67
CA PHE A 523 6.89 8.87 -27.01
C PHE A 523 6.74 7.39 -27.42
N ARG A 524 5.88 7.09 -28.41
CA ARG A 524 5.88 5.82 -29.14
C ARG A 524 6.35 6.09 -30.56
N LYS A 525 7.64 6.16 -30.73
CA LYS A 525 8.38 5.83 -31.96
C LYS A 525 9.48 4.87 -31.60
#